data_32c61d274f0bcf48216bbc9b08a188c1
#
_entry.id   32c61d274f0bcf48216bbc9b08a188c1
#
_cell.length_a   1.000
_cell.length_b   1.000
_cell.length_c   1.000
_cell.angle_alpha   90.00
_cell.angle_beta   90.00
_cell.angle_gamma   90.00
#
_symmetry.space_group_name_H-M   'P 1'
#
loop_
_entity.id
_entity.type
_entity.pdbx_description
1 polymer ?
#
loop_
_entity_poly.entity_id
_entity_poly.type
_entity_poly.pdbx_seq_one_letter_code
_entity_poly.pdbx_strand_id
1 'polypeptide(L)'
;MTAAHAAGTTLSKGHVDVLDVEYAAGALALHVHDESVTPDVEYAPADVVLQALPASAYTVPTGTCYGHLGAAGATVYRLPQVENASLLWPGLSGEHLSAGVFQNDKVQVKLTSVSGPGKLTVYKNGLCPKSNRFYDSGDATLANSKDVAAGEHDHANWVFTKAGSYTATFQVSGTLANGTPVGPASATYTFQVG
;
A
#
# COMPACT_ATOMS: atom_id res chain seq x y z
N MET A 1 30.23 -2.28 -0.67
CA MET A 1 29.83 -3.61 -1.18
C MET A 1 28.30 -3.60 -1.19
N THR A 2 27.70 -3.46 -2.36
CA THR A 2 26.24 -3.58 -2.53
C THR A 2 25.91 -5.07 -2.43
N ALA A 3 25.20 -5.47 -1.39
CA ALA A 3 24.62 -6.80 -1.32
C ALA A 3 23.70 -6.98 -2.54
N ALA A 4 24.02 -7.95 -3.40
CA ALA A 4 23.07 -8.40 -4.41
C ALA A 4 21.88 -8.99 -3.65
N HIS A 5 20.72 -8.31 -3.70
CA HIS A 5 19.46 -8.93 -3.29
C HIS A 5 19.26 -10.14 -4.20
N ALA A 6 19.05 -11.31 -3.60
CA ALA A 6 18.51 -12.44 -4.34
C ALA A 6 17.23 -11.95 -5.06
N ALA A 7 17.02 -12.42 -6.29
CA ALA A 7 15.82 -12.03 -7.04
C ALA A 7 14.59 -12.44 -6.22
N GLY A 8 13.92 -11.47 -5.63
CA GLY A 8 12.71 -11.66 -4.83
C GLY A 8 11.57 -12.18 -5.69
N THR A 9 10.55 -12.73 -5.04
CA THR A 9 9.29 -13.12 -5.71
C THR A 9 8.65 -11.89 -6.35
N THR A 10 8.23 -12.00 -7.61
CA THR A 10 7.51 -10.92 -8.31
C THR A 10 6.02 -11.22 -8.33
N LEU A 11 5.21 -10.33 -7.73
CA LEU A 11 3.76 -10.40 -7.72
C LEU A 11 3.19 -9.34 -8.65
N SER A 12 2.47 -9.76 -9.69
CA SER A 12 1.98 -8.87 -10.76
C SER A 12 0.49 -8.97 -11.04
N LYS A 13 -0.19 -9.97 -10.45
CA LYS A 13 -1.60 -10.26 -10.68
C LYS A 13 -2.24 -10.87 -9.43
N GLY A 14 -3.57 -10.79 -9.39
CA GLY A 14 -4.37 -11.39 -8.35
C GLY A 14 -4.39 -10.60 -7.04
N HIS A 15 -5.07 -11.15 -6.06
CA HIS A 15 -5.26 -10.55 -4.76
C HIS A 15 -4.00 -10.66 -3.91
N VAL A 16 -3.51 -9.52 -3.45
CA VAL A 16 -2.33 -9.43 -2.57
C VAL A 16 -2.55 -8.31 -1.55
N ASP A 17 -2.59 -8.64 -0.28
CA ASP A 17 -2.57 -7.63 0.76
C ASP A 17 -1.17 -7.06 0.90
N VAL A 18 -0.96 -5.94 0.22
CA VAL A 18 0.34 -5.26 0.17
C VAL A 18 0.72 -4.71 1.54
N LEU A 19 -0.25 -4.19 2.29
CA LEU A 19 -0.05 -3.72 3.66
C LEU A 19 -0.86 -4.62 4.59
N ASP A 20 -0.35 -5.82 4.85
CA ASP A 20 -0.92 -6.71 5.86
C ASP A 20 -0.27 -6.44 7.21
N VAL A 21 -1.10 -6.18 8.23
CA VAL A 21 -0.64 -5.81 9.57
C VAL A 21 -0.80 -6.97 10.52
N GLU A 22 0.31 -7.41 11.11
CA GLU A 22 0.32 -8.42 12.15
C GLU A 22 0.72 -7.83 13.50
N TYR A 23 0.13 -8.38 14.57
CA TYR A 23 0.60 -8.18 15.94
C TYR A 23 0.87 -9.52 16.60
N ALA A 24 2.13 -9.88 16.73
CA ALA A 24 2.57 -11.14 17.30
C ALA A 24 3.70 -10.93 18.31
N ALA A 25 3.74 -11.74 19.35
CA ALA A 25 4.80 -11.71 20.38
C ALA A 25 5.06 -10.31 20.99
N GLY A 26 4.04 -9.45 21.04
CA GLY A 26 4.15 -8.09 21.60
C GLY A 26 4.72 -7.04 20.63
N ALA A 27 4.87 -7.36 19.35
CA ALA A 27 5.38 -6.46 18.32
C ALA A 27 4.43 -6.36 17.13
N LEU A 28 4.37 -5.17 16.52
CA LEU A 28 3.73 -4.94 15.24
C LEU A 28 4.70 -5.25 14.10
N ALA A 29 4.19 -5.81 13.01
CA ALA A 29 4.91 -6.04 11.77
C ALA A 29 4.05 -5.67 10.56
N LEU A 30 4.69 -5.48 9.40
CA LEU A 30 4.07 -5.32 8.10
C LEU A 30 4.56 -6.43 7.18
N HIS A 31 3.65 -7.13 6.54
CA HIS A 31 3.90 -8.22 5.61
C HIS A 31 3.30 -7.95 4.24
N VAL A 32 3.54 -8.84 3.29
CA VAL A 32 2.83 -8.97 2.02
C VAL A 32 2.16 -10.33 2.03
N HIS A 33 0.84 -10.37 2.01
CA HIS A 33 0.07 -11.61 2.03
C HIS A 33 -0.50 -11.87 0.63
N ASP A 34 -0.01 -12.94 -0.02
CA ASP A 34 -0.40 -13.34 -1.37
C ASP A 34 -1.51 -14.39 -1.32
N GLU A 35 -2.74 -13.98 -1.56
CA GLU A 35 -3.91 -14.83 -1.65
C GLU A 35 -4.22 -15.25 -3.09
N SER A 36 -3.37 -14.89 -4.05
CA SER A 36 -3.54 -15.30 -5.45
C SER A 36 -3.17 -16.76 -5.70
N VAL A 37 -2.58 -17.43 -4.71
CA VAL A 37 -2.15 -18.83 -4.74
C VAL A 37 -2.80 -19.65 -3.62
N THR A 38 -2.73 -20.99 -3.73
CA THR A 38 -3.28 -21.89 -2.69
C THR A 38 -2.25 -22.97 -2.36
N PRO A 39 -1.83 -23.14 -1.11
CA PRO A 39 -2.15 -22.25 0.02
C PRO A 39 -1.62 -20.83 -0.20
N ASP A 40 -2.23 -19.85 0.45
CA ASP A 40 -1.76 -18.47 0.55
C ASP A 40 -0.35 -18.39 1.15
N VAL A 41 0.37 -17.33 0.80
CA VAL A 41 1.78 -17.17 1.21
C VAL A 41 2.02 -15.79 1.78
N GLU A 42 2.64 -15.75 2.95
CA GLU A 42 3.12 -14.52 3.55
C GLU A 42 4.61 -14.30 3.23
N TYR A 43 4.96 -13.07 2.87
CA TYR A 43 6.32 -12.66 2.56
C TYR A 43 6.76 -11.49 3.42
N ALA A 44 8.05 -11.45 3.76
CA ALA A 44 8.65 -10.20 4.18
C ALA A 44 8.66 -9.20 3.00
N PRO A 45 8.31 -7.92 3.20
CA PRO A 45 8.25 -6.95 2.10
C PRO A 45 9.56 -6.79 1.31
N ALA A 46 10.71 -7.05 1.95
CA ALA A 46 12.01 -7.00 1.31
C ALA A 46 12.26 -8.14 0.29
N ASP A 47 11.50 -9.24 0.39
CA ASP A 47 11.66 -10.44 -0.45
C ASP A 47 10.74 -10.43 -1.68
N VAL A 48 9.95 -9.35 -1.85
CA VAL A 48 8.93 -9.24 -2.89
C VAL A 48 9.15 -8.01 -3.76
N VAL A 49 8.91 -8.16 -5.06
CA VAL A 49 8.73 -7.06 -6.00
C VAL A 49 7.26 -7.02 -6.45
N LEU A 50 6.56 -5.95 -6.13
CA LEU A 50 5.18 -5.70 -6.54
C LEU A 50 5.19 -5.05 -7.92
N GLN A 51 4.54 -5.64 -8.92
CA GLN A 51 4.61 -5.14 -10.28
C GLN A 51 3.30 -4.53 -10.76
N ALA A 52 3.36 -3.26 -11.16
CA ALA A 52 2.32 -2.61 -11.96
C ALA A 52 2.67 -2.78 -13.44
N LEU A 53 2.06 -3.78 -14.09
CA LEU A 53 2.29 -4.14 -15.49
C LEU A 53 2.00 -2.95 -16.44
N PRO A 54 2.56 -2.92 -17.67
CA PRO A 54 2.19 -1.92 -18.68
C PRO A 54 0.69 -1.80 -18.93
N ALA A 55 -0.06 -2.91 -18.75
CA ALA A 55 -1.52 -2.95 -18.86
C ALA A 55 -2.25 -2.14 -17.77
N SER A 56 -1.55 -1.70 -16.71
CA SER A 56 -2.07 -0.80 -15.68
C SER A 56 -2.10 0.68 -16.11
N ALA A 57 -1.63 0.99 -17.33
CA ALA A 57 -1.65 2.35 -17.87
C ALA A 57 -3.08 2.93 -17.80
N TYR A 58 -3.18 4.14 -17.26
CA TYR A 58 -4.43 4.82 -17.02
C TYR A 58 -4.32 6.29 -17.41
N THR A 59 -5.27 6.78 -18.19
CA THR A 59 -5.32 8.19 -18.57
C THR A 59 -5.99 9.01 -17.47
N VAL A 60 -5.31 10.03 -16.97
CA VAL A 60 -5.85 10.94 -15.96
C VAL A 60 -7.10 11.63 -16.48
N PRO A 61 -8.26 11.49 -15.83
CA PRO A 61 -9.49 12.14 -16.28
C PRO A 61 -9.42 13.68 -16.16
N THR A 62 -10.32 14.35 -16.87
CA THR A 62 -10.56 15.78 -16.70
C THR A 62 -11.21 16.08 -15.36
N GLY A 63 -10.97 17.27 -14.82
CA GLY A 63 -11.59 17.77 -13.59
C GLY A 63 -10.63 17.84 -12.39
N THR A 64 -10.92 18.75 -11.48
CA THR A 64 -10.06 19.09 -10.34
C THR A 64 -9.92 17.96 -9.33
N CYS A 65 -10.89 17.03 -9.29
CA CYS A 65 -10.88 15.87 -8.41
C CYS A 65 -9.82 14.83 -8.76
N TYR A 66 -9.20 14.91 -9.93
CA TYR A 66 -8.12 14.04 -10.40
C TYR A 66 -6.76 14.73 -10.47
N GLY A 67 -6.69 16.04 -10.19
CA GLY A 67 -5.46 16.83 -10.29
C GLY A 67 -4.30 16.34 -9.42
N HIS A 68 -4.56 15.53 -8.40
CA HIS A 68 -3.54 14.87 -7.58
C HIS A 68 -2.76 13.80 -8.34
N LEU A 69 -3.32 13.25 -9.42
CA LEU A 69 -2.67 12.25 -10.28
C LEU A 69 -1.77 12.87 -11.37
N GLY A 70 -1.99 14.15 -11.69
CA GLY A 70 -1.28 14.87 -12.74
C GLY A 70 -2.19 15.68 -13.64
N ALA A 71 -1.67 16.13 -14.78
CA ALA A 71 -2.47 16.85 -15.78
C ALA A 71 -3.50 15.92 -16.43
N ALA A 72 -4.68 16.44 -16.75
CA ALA A 72 -5.68 15.71 -17.53
C ALA A 72 -5.09 15.21 -18.87
N GLY A 73 -5.35 13.97 -19.21
CA GLY A 73 -4.80 13.31 -20.40
C GLY A 73 -3.41 12.69 -20.19
N ALA A 74 -2.72 12.96 -19.08
CA ALA A 74 -1.45 12.31 -18.79
C ALA A 74 -1.64 10.80 -18.55
N THR A 75 -0.64 10.01 -18.93
CA THR A 75 -0.59 8.57 -18.61
C THR A 75 0.06 8.37 -17.25
N VAL A 76 -0.62 7.61 -16.40
CA VAL A 76 -0.14 7.11 -15.10
C VAL A 76 -0.36 5.59 -15.06
N TYR A 77 0.11 4.90 -14.04
CA TYR A 77 -0.06 3.46 -13.86
C TYR A 77 -0.89 3.22 -12.62
N ARG A 78 -2.05 2.57 -12.78
CA ARG A 78 -3.03 2.38 -11.71
C ARG A 78 -3.29 0.90 -11.46
N LEU A 79 -2.95 0.44 -10.29
CA LEU A 79 -3.47 -0.80 -9.72
C LEU A 79 -4.85 -0.47 -9.12
N PRO A 80 -5.94 -1.08 -9.62
CA PRO A 80 -7.28 -0.57 -9.35
C PRO A 80 -7.84 -1.03 -8.00
N GLN A 81 -8.72 -0.23 -7.41
CA GLN A 81 -9.49 -0.60 -6.21
C GLN A 81 -10.46 -1.77 -6.48
N VAL A 82 -11.03 -1.82 -7.68
CA VAL A 82 -11.92 -2.92 -8.10
C VAL A 82 -11.08 -3.98 -8.78
N GLU A 83 -11.29 -5.23 -8.43
CA GLU A 83 -10.54 -6.36 -8.95
C GLU A 83 -10.47 -6.36 -10.49
N ASN A 84 -9.26 -6.58 -10.99
CA ASN A 84 -8.98 -6.88 -12.37
C ASN A 84 -7.99 -8.04 -12.41
N ALA A 85 -8.45 -9.21 -12.81
CA ALA A 85 -7.67 -10.46 -12.82
C ALA A 85 -6.37 -10.39 -13.65
N SER A 86 -6.21 -9.37 -14.52
CA SER A 86 -4.99 -9.16 -15.32
C SER A 86 -3.94 -8.30 -14.62
N LEU A 87 -4.24 -7.74 -13.45
CA LEU A 87 -3.39 -6.82 -12.69
C LEU A 87 -3.26 -7.30 -11.24
N LEU A 88 -2.25 -6.80 -10.55
CA LEU A 88 -2.17 -6.89 -9.11
C LEU A 88 -3.36 -6.12 -8.50
N TRP A 89 -4.04 -6.74 -7.55
CA TRP A 89 -5.15 -6.17 -6.80
C TRP A 89 -4.72 -5.93 -5.34
N PRO A 90 -4.17 -4.74 -5.03
CA PRO A 90 -3.52 -4.48 -3.76
C PRO A 90 -4.52 -4.20 -2.64
N GLY A 91 -4.40 -4.94 -1.53
CA GLY A 91 -5.16 -4.78 -0.31
C GLY A 91 -4.38 -4.11 0.83
N LEU A 92 -5.15 -3.70 1.85
CA LEU A 92 -4.71 -3.27 3.17
C LEU A 92 -5.48 -4.10 4.18
N SER A 93 -4.77 -4.89 4.99
CA SER A 93 -5.39 -5.86 5.89
C SER A 93 -5.00 -5.62 7.34
N GLY A 94 -5.99 -5.75 8.21
CA GLY A 94 -5.87 -5.87 9.66
C GLY A 94 -6.51 -7.17 10.15
N GLU A 95 -6.66 -8.17 9.30
CA GLU A 95 -7.32 -9.44 9.64
C GLU A 95 -6.53 -10.23 10.68
N HIS A 96 -5.20 -10.03 10.74
CA HIS A 96 -4.32 -10.61 11.76
C HIS A 96 -4.28 -9.78 13.07
N LEU A 97 -5.08 -8.71 13.17
CA LEU A 97 -5.26 -7.96 14.41
C LEU A 97 -6.47 -8.49 15.17
N SER A 98 -6.28 -8.78 16.46
CA SER A 98 -7.37 -9.23 17.34
C SER A 98 -8.12 -8.04 17.95
N ALA A 99 -9.45 -8.12 17.96
CA ALA A 99 -10.29 -7.12 18.64
C ALA A 99 -9.99 -7.08 20.15
N GLY A 100 -10.10 -5.89 20.75
CA GLY A 100 -9.84 -5.64 22.17
C GLY A 100 -8.36 -5.50 22.54
N VAL A 101 -7.44 -5.70 21.60
CA VAL A 101 -5.99 -5.58 21.82
C VAL A 101 -5.53 -4.13 21.78
N PHE A 102 -6.00 -3.37 20.79
CA PHE A 102 -5.64 -1.97 20.60
C PHE A 102 -6.76 -1.02 21.02
N GLN A 103 -6.40 0.20 21.40
CA GLN A 103 -7.37 1.27 21.63
C GLN A 103 -8.17 1.53 20.35
N ASN A 104 -9.51 1.58 20.49
CA ASN A 104 -10.47 1.72 19.38
C ASN A 104 -10.32 0.63 18.31
N ASP A 105 -9.78 -0.53 18.66
CA ASP A 105 -9.58 -1.69 17.78
C ASP A 105 -8.85 -1.35 16.46
N LYS A 106 -7.85 -0.48 16.53
CA LYS A 106 -7.11 -0.05 15.33
C LYS A 106 -5.65 0.29 15.60
N VAL A 107 -4.88 0.21 14.54
CA VAL A 107 -3.50 0.71 14.44
C VAL A 107 -3.42 1.76 13.34
N GLN A 108 -2.33 2.51 13.27
CA GLN A 108 -2.08 3.47 12.20
C GLN A 108 -0.94 3.00 11.31
N VAL A 109 -1.18 2.97 10.01
CA VAL A 109 -0.15 2.77 8.98
C VAL A 109 0.15 4.10 8.30
N LYS A 110 1.41 4.51 8.28
CA LYS A 110 1.88 5.78 7.73
C LYS A 110 2.89 5.57 6.63
N LEU A 111 2.71 6.23 5.49
CA LEU A 111 3.74 6.35 4.45
C LEU A 111 4.77 7.40 4.90
N THR A 112 6.03 6.99 5.05
CA THR A 112 7.11 7.86 5.55
C THR A 112 8.05 8.33 4.46
N SER A 113 8.24 7.54 3.41
CA SER A 113 9.05 7.96 2.26
C SER A 113 8.68 7.20 1.00
N VAL A 114 8.90 7.85 -0.14
CA VAL A 114 8.86 7.23 -1.48
C VAL A 114 10.10 7.71 -2.24
N SER A 115 10.81 6.77 -2.86
CA SER A 115 11.88 7.04 -3.81
C SER A 115 11.51 6.43 -5.16
N GLY A 116 11.72 7.15 -6.27
CA GLY A 116 11.39 6.69 -7.62
C GLY A 116 11.28 7.83 -8.61
N PRO A 117 10.97 7.52 -9.89
CA PRO A 117 10.92 8.52 -10.96
C PRO A 117 9.71 9.46 -10.88
N GLY A 118 8.69 9.12 -10.08
CA GLY A 118 7.45 9.88 -9.95
C GLY A 118 6.88 9.81 -8.55
N LYS A 119 5.56 10.03 -8.43
CA LYS A 119 4.82 10.00 -7.16
C LYS A 119 4.08 8.67 -7.01
N LEU A 120 3.83 8.28 -5.77
CA LEU A 120 2.86 7.28 -5.36
C LEU A 120 1.68 7.99 -4.71
N THR A 121 0.47 7.66 -5.15
CA THR A 121 -0.78 8.10 -4.52
C THR A 121 -1.68 6.89 -4.30
N VAL A 122 -2.27 6.78 -3.09
CA VAL A 122 -3.25 5.74 -2.75
C VAL A 122 -4.54 6.39 -2.31
N TYR A 123 -5.65 6.04 -2.98
CA TYR A 123 -6.95 6.67 -2.74
C TYR A 123 -8.12 5.74 -3.03
N LYS A 124 -9.27 6.02 -2.42
CA LYS A 124 -10.55 5.36 -2.74
C LYS A 124 -11.34 6.11 -3.80
N ASN A 125 -12.11 5.36 -4.57
CA ASN A 125 -13.14 5.92 -5.45
C ASN A 125 -14.17 6.71 -4.64
N GLY A 126 -14.91 7.59 -5.28
CA GLY A 126 -15.95 8.41 -4.68
C GLY A 126 -16.26 9.63 -5.54
N LEU A 127 -17.08 10.54 -5.03
CA LEU A 127 -17.48 11.75 -5.75
C LEU A 127 -16.26 12.63 -6.13
N CYS A 128 -15.28 12.70 -5.25
CA CYS A 128 -14.02 13.41 -5.51
C CYS A 128 -12.84 12.59 -4.98
N PRO A 129 -12.18 11.76 -5.79
CA PRO A 129 -11.08 10.89 -5.36
C PRO A 129 -9.95 11.62 -4.63
N LYS A 130 -9.67 12.88 -5.00
CA LYS A 130 -8.69 13.72 -4.31
C LYS A 130 -8.94 13.83 -2.80
N SER A 131 -10.19 13.84 -2.37
CA SER A 131 -10.57 13.95 -0.96
C SER A 131 -10.49 12.62 -0.20
N ASN A 132 -10.36 11.51 -0.93
CA ASN A 132 -10.33 10.15 -0.37
C ASN A 132 -8.92 9.55 -0.40
N ARG A 133 -7.88 10.40 -0.42
CA ARG A 133 -6.49 9.92 -0.39
C ARG A 133 -6.07 9.50 1.01
N PHE A 134 -5.42 8.36 1.09
CA PHE A 134 -4.72 7.92 2.30
C PHE A 134 -3.26 8.36 2.25
N TYR A 135 -2.63 8.16 1.08
CA TYR A 135 -1.23 8.47 0.85
C TYR A 135 -1.07 9.26 -0.45
N ASP A 136 -0.20 10.26 -0.43
CA ASP A 136 0.23 11.02 -1.60
C ASP A 136 1.64 11.58 -1.35
N SER A 137 2.63 10.93 -1.92
CA SER A 137 4.04 11.34 -1.73
C SER A 137 4.37 12.71 -2.31
N GLY A 138 3.45 13.30 -3.08
CA GLY A 138 3.57 14.63 -3.65
C GLY A 138 2.87 15.73 -2.85
N ASP A 139 2.15 15.38 -1.78
CA ASP A 139 1.40 16.34 -0.95
C ASP A 139 1.91 16.31 0.50
N ALA A 140 2.81 17.21 0.83
CA ALA A 140 3.37 17.34 2.18
C ALA A 140 2.33 17.82 3.23
N THR A 141 1.15 18.24 2.81
CA THR A 141 0.07 18.68 3.70
C THR A 141 -0.85 17.56 4.12
N LEU A 142 -0.84 16.43 3.38
CA LEU A 142 -1.58 15.23 3.73
C LEU A 142 -0.88 14.51 4.90
N ALA A 143 -1.65 13.98 5.83
CA ALA A 143 -1.10 13.21 6.96
C ALA A 143 -0.35 11.95 6.51
N ASN A 144 -0.64 11.46 5.30
CA ASN A 144 -0.06 10.25 4.72
C ASN A 144 -0.20 9.02 5.66
N SER A 145 -1.37 8.90 6.28
CA SER A 145 -1.68 7.83 7.22
C SER A 145 -3.10 7.32 7.03
N LYS A 146 -3.29 6.04 7.35
CA LYS A 146 -4.58 5.36 7.40
C LYS A 146 -4.66 4.56 8.70
N ASP A 147 -5.80 4.68 9.38
CA ASP A 147 -6.14 3.75 10.45
C ASP A 147 -6.59 2.43 9.82
N VAL A 148 -6.09 1.32 10.35
CA VAL A 148 -6.45 -0.06 9.97
C VAL A 148 -7.08 -0.70 11.19
N ALA A 149 -8.35 -1.09 11.08
CA ALA A 149 -9.08 -1.72 12.18
C ALA A 149 -8.81 -3.23 12.25
N ALA A 150 -8.98 -3.80 13.43
CA ALA A 150 -8.95 -5.25 13.61
C ALA A 150 -10.06 -5.91 12.77
N GLY A 151 -9.68 -6.89 11.94
CA GLY A 151 -10.57 -7.56 10.99
C GLY A 151 -10.92 -6.74 9.75
N GLU A 152 -10.29 -5.57 9.54
CA GLU A 152 -10.49 -4.79 8.30
C GLU A 152 -9.76 -5.43 7.13
N HIS A 153 -10.46 -5.52 6.00
CA HIS A 153 -9.90 -5.86 4.71
C HIS A 153 -10.38 -4.83 3.69
N ASP A 154 -9.47 -4.09 3.09
CA ASP A 154 -9.80 -2.91 2.31
C ASP A 154 -8.93 -2.80 1.04
N HIS A 155 -9.52 -2.32 -0.06
CA HIS A 155 -8.82 -2.08 -1.32
C HIS A 155 -8.87 -0.61 -1.72
N ALA A 156 -7.82 -0.16 -2.40
CA ALA A 156 -7.69 1.20 -2.88
C ALA A 156 -7.04 1.24 -4.27
N ASN A 157 -7.13 2.38 -4.96
CA ASN A 157 -6.33 2.62 -6.16
C ASN A 157 -4.91 3.00 -5.75
N TRP A 158 -3.92 2.28 -6.23
CA TRP A 158 -2.51 2.63 -6.10
C TRP A 158 -2.03 3.18 -7.43
N VAL A 159 -1.59 4.43 -7.45
CA VAL A 159 -1.21 5.12 -8.69
C VAL A 159 0.21 5.62 -8.63
N PHE A 160 0.98 5.25 -9.66
CA PHE A 160 2.34 5.70 -9.91
C PHE A 160 2.33 6.64 -11.12
N THR A 161 2.90 7.83 -10.98
CA THR A 161 2.82 8.85 -12.03
C THR A 161 3.80 8.65 -13.18
N LYS A 162 4.77 7.75 -13.07
CA LYS A 162 5.75 7.39 -14.10
C LYS A 162 6.12 5.93 -14.03
N ALA A 163 6.57 5.36 -15.16
CA ALA A 163 7.20 4.04 -15.18
C ALA A 163 8.57 4.07 -14.48
N GLY A 164 9.00 2.92 -13.97
CA GLY A 164 10.31 2.69 -13.36
C GLY A 164 10.22 2.04 -11.99
N SER A 165 11.35 1.93 -11.30
CA SER A 165 11.43 1.32 -9.97
C SER A 165 11.13 2.35 -8.88
N TYR A 166 10.34 1.92 -7.88
CA TYR A 166 10.04 2.70 -6.69
C TYR A 166 10.35 1.89 -5.44
N THR A 167 10.70 2.61 -4.38
CA THR A 167 10.63 2.10 -3.01
C THR A 167 9.69 2.97 -2.21
N ALA A 168 8.83 2.36 -1.39
CA ALA A 168 7.94 3.04 -0.47
C ALA A 168 8.13 2.48 0.93
N THR A 169 8.41 3.32 1.92
CA THR A 169 8.56 2.90 3.31
C THR A 169 7.31 3.26 4.09
N PHE A 170 6.72 2.25 4.72
CA PHE A 170 5.59 2.40 5.62
C PHE A 170 6.01 2.10 7.06
N GLN A 171 5.31 2.72 7.99
CA GLN A 171 5.43 2.47 9.43
C GLN A 171 4.07 2.11 10.00
N VAL A 172 4.03 1.10 10.86
CA VAL A 172 2.85 0.77 11.64
C VAL A 172 3.10 1.06 13.12
N SER A 173 2.11 1.65 13.78
CA SER A 173 2.14 1.95 15.21
C SER A 173 0.73 1.87 15.80
N GLY A 174 0.64 1.58 17.09
CA GLY A 174 -0.62 1.52 17.81
C GLY A 174 -0.45 1.78 19.30
N THR A 175 -1.57 1.82 20.01
CA THR A 175 -1.60 1.87 21.47
C THR A 175 -2.46 0.72 21.95
N LEU A 176 -1.91 -0.12 22.83
CA LEU A 176 -2.68 -1.22 23.41
C LEU A 176 -3.83 -0.69 24.26
N ALA A 177 -4.84 -1.51 24.51
CA ALA A 177 -6.01 -1.17 25.32
C ALA A 177 -5.63 -0.69 26.73
N ASN A 178 -4.50 -1.16 27.28
CA ASN A 178 -3.96 -0.71 28.57
C ASN A 178 -3.20 0.62 28.51
N GLY A 179 -3.11 1.28 27.35
CA GLY A 179 -2.42 2.54 27.15
C GLY A 179 -0.94 2.42 26.75
N THR A 180 -0.38 1.21 26.63
CA THR A 180 1.02 1.02 26.23
C THR A 180 1.20 1.26 24.73
N PRO A 181 2.12 2.16 24.29
CA PRO A 181 2.41 2.32 22.88
C PRO A 181 3.20 1.12 22.32
N VAL A 182 2.92 0.73 21.08
CA VAL A 182 3.63 -0.31 20.33
C VAL A 182 4.06 0.22 18.98
N GLY A 183 5.25 -0.11 18.56
CA GLY A 183 5.87 0.41 17.34
C GLY A 183 6.62 1.73 17.58
N PRO A 184 6.99 2.50 16.53
CA PRO A 184 6.71 2.15 15.14
C PRO A 184 7.59 1.00 14.63
N ALA A 185 6.99 0.10 13.86
CA ALA A 185 7.70 -0.87 13.04
C ALA A 185 7.69 -0.38 11.58
N SER A 186 8.79 -0.55 10.86
CA SER A 186 8.94 -0.04 9.50
C SER A 186 9.24 -1.16 8.51
N ALA A 187 8.64 -1.08 7.32
CA ALA A 187 8.97 -1.94 6.20
C ALA A 187 9.09 -1.13 4.90
N THR A 188 10.00 -1.56 4.03
CA THR A 188 10.20 -0.94 2.71
C THR A 188 9.76 -1.92 1.63
N TYR A 189 8.91 -1.45 0.77
CA TYR A 189 8.31 -2.17 -0.35
C TYR A 189 8.94 -1.72 -1.66
N THR A 190 9.19 -2.67 -2.54
CA THR A 190 9.70 -2.40 -3.89
C THR A 190 8.61 -2.58 -4.92
N PHE A 191 8.44 -1.59 -5.79
CA PHE A 191 7.51 -1.65 -6.92
C PHE A 191 8.28 -1.50 -8.23
N GLN A 192 7.91 -2.32 -9.22
CA GLN A 192 8.34 -2.16 -10.60
C GLN A 192 7.12 -1.76 -11.44
N VAL A 193 7.19 -0.62 -12.11
CA VAL A 193 6.06 0.03 -12.80
C VAL A 193 6.34 0.18 -14.28
N GLY A 194 5.42 -0.29 -15.13
CA GLY A 194 5.48 -0.19 -16.59
C GLY A 194 6.24 -1.31 -17.28
#